data_143dc2e084bf39ae7b53917715f2618e
#
_entry.id   143dc2e084bf39ae7b53917715f2618e
#
_cell.length_a   1.000
_cell.length_b   1.000
_cell.length_c   1.000
_cell.angle_alpha   90.00
_cell.angle_beta   90.00
_cell.angle_gamma   90.00
#
_symmetry.space_group_name_H-M   'P 1'
#
loop_
_entity.id
_entity.type
_entity.pdbx_description
1 polymer ?
#
loop_
_entity_poly.entity_id
_entity_poly.type
_entity_poly.pdbx_seq_one_letter_code
_entity_poly.pdbx_strand_id
1 'polypeptide(L)'
;MANTRELNHKDAQYVWHPFTQMGVYAKNDNIIIEKGRGSYLYDTEGNKYLDGYASLWVNVHGHQHKKLNQAIHKQLDKIAHSTLLGSSNIPSIELAEQLVKLTPDRLQKVFYSDTGSASVEIAIKMAYQYWKNIDAKRYAKKNKFLTLHHGYHGDTIGSVSVG
;
A
#
# COMPACT_ATOMS: atom_id res chain seq x y z
N MET A 1 9.21 3.06 30.08
CA MET A 1 9.55 2.12 29.00
C MET A 1 8.39 1.17 28.84
N ALA A 2 8.00 0.82 27.62
CA ALA A 2 6.95 -0.17 27.40
C ALA A 2 7.40 -1.54 27.98
N ASN A 3 6.46 -2.24 28.60
CA ASN A 3 6.76 -3.60 29.12
C ASN A 3 6.69 -4.59 27.95
N THR A 4 7.84 -4.98 27.40
CA THR A 4 7.96 -5.89 26.25
C THR A 4 7.17 -7.19 26.46
N ARG A 5 7.23 -7.77 27.66
CA ARG A 5 6.51 -9.01 27.99
C ARG A 5 4.98 -8.82 27.91
N GLU A 6 4.48 -7.70 28.43
CA GLU A 6 3.04 -7.37 28.34
C GLU A 6 2.61 -7.13 26.90
N LEU A 7 3.46 -6.46 26.11
CA LEU A 7 3.19 -6.24 24.69
C LEU A 7 3.17 -7.55 23.90
N ASN A 8 4.12 -8.45 24.12
CA ASN A 8 4.13 -9.79 23.51
C ASN A 8 2.86 -10.59 23.85
N HIS A 9 2.39 -10.51 25.11
CA HIS A 9 1.14 -11.16 25.51
C HIS A 9 -0.07 -10.57 24.77
N LYS A 10 -0.17 -9.24 24.66
CA LYS A 10 -1.23 -8.56 23.94
C LYS A 10 -1.19 -8.85 22.43
N ASP A 11 0.01 -8.88 21.84
CA ASP A 11 0.21 -9.21 20.45
C ASP A 11 -0.27 -10.63 20.13
N ALA A 12 0.16 -11.61 20.91
CA ALA A 12 -0.28 -12.99 20.76
C ALA A 12 -1.80 -13.17 20.94
N GLN A 13 -2.44 -12.35 21.77
CA GLN A 13 -3.87 -12.43 22.06
C GLN A 13 -4.74 -11.72 21.02
N TYR A 14 -4.29 -10.59 20.47
CA TYR A 14 -5.17 -9.68 19.71
C TYR A 14 -4.74 -9.47 18.26
N VAL A 15 -3.51 -9.82 17.87
CA VAL A 15 -3.02 -9.57 16.52
C VAL A 15 -2.90 -10.87 15.74
N TRP A 16 -3.50 -10.90 14.56
CA TRP A 16 -3.30 -11.99 13.60
C TRP A 16 -2.30 -11.55 12.54
N HIS A 17 -1.10 -12.12 12.59
CA HIS A 17 -0.03 -11.78 11.68
C HIS A 17 -0.22 -12.43 10.30
N PRO A 18 -0.02 -11.68 9.19
CA PRO A 18 -0.07 -12.24 7.84
C PRO A 18 1.09 -13.23 7.61
N PHE A 19 0.86 -14.25 6.80
CA PHE A 19 1.84 -15.28 6.42
C PHE A 19 2.57 -15.93 7.60
N THR A 20 1.92 -16.03 8.76
CA THR A 20 2.54 -16.44 10.02
C THR A 20 1.80 -17.65 10.60
N GLN A 21 2.58 -18.65 11.04
CA GLN A 21 2.07 -19.78 11.81
C GLN A 21 1.81 -19.34 13.27
N MET A 22 0.62 -18.82 13.54
CA MET A 22 0.27 -18.21 14.83
C MET A 22 0.46 -19.14 16.02
N GLY A 23 0.21 -20.46 15.85
CA GLY A 23 0.43 -21.44 16.92
C GLY A 23 1.90 -21.60 17.38
N VAL A 24 2.85 -21.18 16.54
CA VAL A 24 4.27 -21.13 16.87
C VAL A 24 4.65 -19.71 17.33
N TYR A 25 4.24 -18.71 16.57
CA TYR A 25 4.55 -17.29 16.82
C TYR A 25 4.15 -16.86 18.24
N ALA A 26 2.94 -17.18 18.68
CA ALA A 26 2.39 -16.79 19.98
C ALA A 26 3.12 -17.42 21.20
N LYS A 27 4.00 -18.39 20.98
CA LYS A 27 4.79 -19.05 22.03
C LYS A 27 6.20 -18.46 22.19
N ASN A 28 6.60 -17.58 21.28
CA ASN A 28 7.93 -16.99 21.25
C ASN A 28 7.93 -15.58 21.84
N ASP A 29 9.08 -15.15 22.31
CA ASP A 29 9.34 -13.74 22.60
C ASP A 29 9.68 -13.05 21.27
N ASN A 30 8.70 -12.35 20.72
CA ASN A 30 8.81 -11.71 19.42
C ASN A 30 9.40 -10.31 19.54
N ILE A 31 10.05 -9.84 18.46
CA ILE A 31 10.61 -8.49 18.39
C ILE A 31 9.47 -7.47 18.31
N ILE A 32 9.38 -6.56 19.27
CA ILE A 32 8.41 -5.46 19.28
C ILE A 32 9.13 -4.17 18.88
N ILE A 33 8.90 -3.69 17.68
CA ILE A 33 9.53 -2.46 17.18
C ILE A 33 8.88 -1.24 17.81
N GLU A 34 9.71 -0.38 18.41
CA GLU A 34 9.30 0.87 19.04
C GLU A 34 9.53 2.08 18.13
N LYS A 35 10.66 2.11 17.43
CA LYS A 35 11.03 3.26 16.56
C LYS A 35 11.95 2.85 15.42
N GLY A 36 12.07 3.75 14.44
CA GLY A 36 13.01 3.61 13.34
C GLY A 36 13.77 4.92 13.10
N ARG A 37 15.02 4.85 12.58
CA ARG A 37 15.80 6.00 12.15
C ARG A 37 16.74 5.64 11.02
N GLY A 38 16.65 6.34 9.90
CA GLY A 38 17.41 5.99 8.70
C GLY A 38 17.09 4.56 8.27
N SER A 39 18.09 3.72 8.08
CA SER A 39 17.91 2.30 7.70
C SER A 39 17.82 1.34 8.90
N TYR A 40 17.53 1.84 10.09
CA TYR A 40 17.53 1.02 11.30
C TYR A 40 16.21 1.07 12.05
N LEU A 41 15.81 -0.09 12.58
CA LEU A 41 14.73 -0.28 13.53
C LEU A 41 15.29 -0.49 14.93
N TYR A 42 14.52 -0.15 15.93
CA TYR A 42 14.85 -0.37 17.35
C TYR A 42 13.65 -0.97 18.04
N ASP A 43 13.88 -2.02 18.82
CA ASP A 43 12.84 -2.64 19.61
C ASP A 43 12.63 -1.95 20.97
N THR A 44 11.66 -2.44 21.72
CA THR A 44 11.33 -1.94 23.07
C THR A 44 12.40 -2.20 24.12
N GLU A 45 13.40 -3.05 23.82
CA GLU A 45 14.55 -3.35 24.68
C GLU A 45 15.79 -2.53 24.29
N GLY A 46 15.68 -1.74 23.18
CA GLY A 46 16.76 -0.89 22.67
C GLY A 46 17.71 -1.59 21.71
N ASN A 47 17.45 -2.83 21.34
CA ASN A 47 18.23 -3.52 20.31
C ASN A 47 18.04 -2.87 18.96
N LYS A 48 19.10 -2.89 18.14
CA LYS A 48 19.16 -2.23 16.83
C LYS A 48 19.22 -3.25 15.71
N TYR A 49 18.34 -3.11 14.70
CA TYR A 49 18.25 -4.00 13.55
C TYR A 49 18.39 -3.21 12.26
N LEU A 50 19.14 -3.74 11.28
CA LEU A 50 19.17 -3.19 9.94
C LEU A 50 17.89 -3.59 9.19
N ASP A 51 17.13 -2.59 8.76
CA ASP A 51 15.93 -2.79 7.94
C ASP A 51 16.32 -2.92 6.44
N GLY A 52 16.92 -4.06 6.10
CA GLY A 52 17.49 -4.32 4.77
C GLY A 52 16.46 -4.51 3.66
N TYR A 53 15.18 -4.63 3.98
CA TYR A 53 14.08 -4.79 3.01
C TYR A 53 13.02 -3.68 3.10
N ALA A 54 13.41 -2.55 3.71
CA ALA A 54 12.59 -1.34 3.82
C ALA A 54 11.19 -1.58 4.41
N SER A 55 11.11 -2.39 5.49
CA SER A 55 9.86 -2.82 6.15
C SER A 55 8.83 -3.32 5.14
N LEU A 56 9.25 -4.23 4.28
CA LEU A 56 8.50 -4.80 3.15
C LEU A 56 8.15 -3.71 2.11
N TRP A 57 9.21 -3.14 1.47
CA TRP A 57 9.19 -2.23 0.30
C TRP A 57 8.70 -0.81 0.55
N VAL A 58 8.23 -0.46 1.73
CA VAL A 58 7.51 0.80 1.99
C VAL A 58 8.44 1.96 2.31
N ASN A 59 9.53 1.73 3.09
CA ASN A 59 10.39 2.81 3.59
C ASN A 59 11.55 3.17 2.64
N VAL A 60 11.24 3.62 1.43
CA VAL A 60 12.22 3.92 0.37
C VAL A 60 13.26 4.98 0.79
N HIS A 61 12.88 5.95 1.61
CA HIS A 61 13.73 7.07 2.05
C HIS A 61 14.27 6.90 3.46
N GLY A 62 14.07 5.73 4.06
CA GLY A 62 14.40 5.45 5.46
C GLY A 62 13.40 6.03 6.46
N HIS A 63 13.53 5.55 7.70
CA HIS A 63 12.66 5.95 8.81
C HIS A 63 12.94 7.39 9.27
N GLN A 64 11.90 8.11 9.67
CA GLN A 64 11.98 9.51 10.17
C GLN A 64 12.62 10.49 9.18
N HIS A 65 12.33 10.37 7.90
CA HIS A 65 12.85 11.30 6.90
C HIS A 65 12.26 12.71 7.13
N LYS A 66 13.12 13.68 7.53
CA LYS A 66 12.69 15.00 8.00
C LYS A 66 11.77 15.74 7.04
N LYS A 67 12.09 15.78 5.74
CA LYS A 67 11.28 16.51 4.74
C LYS A 67 9.89 15.87 4.57
N LEU A 68 9.81 14.53 4.57
CA LEU A 68 8.53 13.83 4.45
C LEU A 68 7.67 14.06 5.70
N ASN A 69 8.25 13.90 6.90
CA ASN A 69 7.54 14.17 8.15
C ASN A 69 7.03 15.62 8.22
N GLN A 70 7.85 16.60 7.85
CA GLN A 70 7.45 18.02 7.80
C GLN A 70 6.32 18.27 6.79
N ALA A 71 6.33 17.62 5.63
CA ALA A 71 5.26 17.76 4.65
C ALA A 71 3.93 17.20 5.18
N ILE A 72 3.98 16.04 5.85
CA ILE A 72 2.81 15.43 6.49
C ILE A 72 2.27 16.34 7.61
N HIS A 73 3.11 16.82 8.52
CA HIS A 73 2.68 17.73 9.59
C HIS A 73 2.03 19.00 9.03
N LYS A 74 2.65 19.66 8.05
CA LYS A 74 2.06 20.85 7.41
C LYS A 74 0.72 20.57 6.75
N GLN A 75 0.52 19.39 6.20
CA GLN A 75 -0.76 19.03 5.58
C GLN A 75 -1.82 18.72 6.64
N LEU A 76 -1.44 18.05 7.73
CA LEU A 76 -2.36 17.77 8.86
C LEU A 76 -2.89 19.05 9.52
N ASP A 77 -2.06 20.10 9.64
CA ASP A 77 -2.46 21.41 10.15
C ASP A 77 -3.52 22.10 9.27
N LYS A 78 -3.64 21.71 8.00
CA LYS A 78 -4.66 22.23 7.08
C LYS A 78 -5.90 21.34 7.06
N ILE A 79 -5.71 20.09 6.67
CA ILE A 79 -6.76 19.07 6.56
C ILE A 79 -6.13 17.69 6.40
N ALA A 80 -6.59 16.74 7.19
CA ALA A 80 -6.13 15.34 7.12
C ALA A 80 -6.77 14.58 5.95
N HIS A 81 -8.06 14.84 5.66
CA HIS A 81 -8.80 14.16 4.62
C HIS A 81 -9.86 15.05 3.99
N SER A 82 -10.04 14.92 2.67
CA SER A 82 -11.24 15.33 1.96
C SER A 82 -11.52 14.35 0.82
N THR A 83 -12.80 14.14 0.50
CA THR A 83 -13.21 13.24 -0.57
C THR A 83 -12.85 13.80 -1.95
N LEU A 84 -12.60 12.89 -2.92
CA LEU A 84 -12.59 13.22 -4.34
C LEU A 84 -13.95 12.96 -5.03
N LEU A 85 -14.95 12.55 -4.27
CA LEU A 85 -16.32 12.39 -4.79
C LEU A 85 -17.01 13.74 -4.87
N GLY A 86 -17.02 14.33 -6.06
CA GLY A 86 -17.63 15.63 -6.34
C GLY A 86 -16.84 16.86 -5.87
N SER A 87 -15.66 16.65 -5.27
CA SER A 87 -14.73 17.71 -4.86
C SER A 87 -13.30 17.33 -5.18
N SER A 88 -12.35 18.21 -4.93
CA SER A 88 -10.93 17.96 -5.09
C SER A 88 -10.11 18.64 -4.00
N ASN A 89 -8.82 18.32 -3.92
CA ASN A 89 -7.89 18.96 -3.01
C ASN A 89 -6.53 19.22 -3.67
N ILE A 90 -5.79 20.19 -3.14
CA ILE A 90 -4.52 20.65 -3.72
C ILE A 90 -3.51 19.49 -3.85
N PRO A 91 -3.22 18.68 -2.81
CA PRO A 91 -2.22 17.62 -2.95
C PRO A 91 -2.54 16.58 -4.03
N SER A 92 -3.80 16.21 -4.21
CA SER A 92 -4.19 15.25 -5.24
C SER A 92 -4.02 15.81 -6.65
N ILE A 93 -4.34 17.10 -6.86
CA ILE A 93 -4.17 17.77 -8.15
C ILE A 93 -2.69 17.88 -8.51
N GLU A 94 -1.87 18.36 -7.59
CA GLU A 94 -0.42 18.53 -7.80
C GLU A 94 0.28 17.19 -8.04
N LEU A 95 -0.06 16.16 -7.27
CA LEU A 95 0.50 14.81 -7.49
C LEU A 95 0.06 14.24 -8.83
N ALA A 96 -1.20 14.39 -9.23
CA ALA A 96 -1.68 13.92 -10.54
C ALA A 96 -0.93 14.59 -11.68
N GLU A 97 -0.71 15.91 -11.60
CA GLU A 97 0.09 16.65 -12.59
C GLU A 97 1.51 16.10 -12.72
N GLN A 98 2.20 15.86 -11.60
CA GLN A 98 3.55 15.31 -11.60
C GLN A 98 3.59 13.89 -12.19
N LEU A 99 2.65 13.03 -11.81
CA LEU A 99 2.55 11.66 -12.34
C LEU A 99 2.33 11.65 -13.85
N VAL A 100 1.43 12.49 -14.36
CA VAL A 100 1.19 12.60 -15.82
C VAL A 100 2.45 13.08 -16.56
N LYS A 101 3.21 14.03 -16.00
CA LYS A 101 4.48 14.48 -16.60
C LYS A 101 5.58 13.41 -16.64
N LEU A 102 5.53 12.42 -15.74
CA LEU A 102 6.52 11.32 -15.63
C LEU A 102 6.14 10.10 -16.47
N THR A 103 4.90 10.01 -16.91
CA THR A 103 4.38 8.85 -17.67
C THR A 103 4.33 9.15 -19.17
N PRO A 104 4.21 8.11 -20.04
CA PRO A 104 4.04 8.32 -21.48
C PRO A 104 2.82 9.19 -21.80
N ASP A 105 2.91 10.01 -22.85
CA ASP A 105 1.91 11.03 -23.25
C ASP A 105 0.46 10.55 -23.36
N ARG A 106 0.27 9.24 -23.54
CA ARG A 106 -1.07 8.63 -23.60
C ARG A 106 -1.74 8.46 -22.24
N LEU A 107 -0.99 8.54 -21.15
CA LEU A 107 -1.47 8.40 -19.77
C LEU A 107 -1.76 9.80 -19.19
N GLN A 108 -2.94 10.33 -19.45
CA GLN A 108 -3.29 11.73 -19.16
C GLN A 108 -4.17 11.91 -17.93
N LYS A 109 -4.52 10.85 -17.21
CA LYS A 109 -5.38 10.90 -16.02
C LYS A 109 -4.88 9.93 -14.97
N VAL A 110 -5.00 10.35 -13.72
CA VAL A 110 -4.68 9.55 -12.54
C VAL A 110 -5.96 9.17 -11.83
N PHE A 111 -6.08 7.88 -11.50
CA PHE A 111 -7.09 7.37 -10.59
C PHE A 111 -6.38 6.89 -9.33
N TYR A 112 -6.72 7.44 -8.19
CA TYR A 112 -6.12 7.06 -6.91
C TYR A 112 -6.79 5.86 -6.30
N SER A 113 -5.97 4.96 -5.74
CA SER A 113 -6.39 3.85 -4.89
C SER A 113 -5.42 3.71 -3.72
N ASP A 114 -5.80 2.95 -2.73
CA ASP A 114 -5.07 2.78 -1.47
C ASP A 114 -4.00 1.69 -1.52
N THR A 115 -4.08 0.75 -2.46
CA THR A 115 -3.11 -0.35 -2.62
C THR A 115 -2.88 -0.71 -4.08
N GLY A 116 -1.75 -1.40 -4.38
CA GLY A 116 -1.49 -1.94 -5.71
C GLY A 116 -2.54 -2.97 -6.14
N SER A 117 -2.99 -3.80 -5.22
CA SER A 117 -4.05 -4.79 -5.47
C SER A 117 -5.36 -4.13 -5.88
N ALA A 118 -5.79 -3.07 -5.17
CA ALA A 118 -6.97 -2.29 -5.52
C ALA A 118 -6.81 -1.59 -6.87
N SER A 119 -5.60 -1.11 -7.19
CA SER A 119 -5.30 -0.54 -8.52
C SER A 119 -5.50 -1.54 -9.64
N VAL A 120 -5.07 -2.78 -9.46
CA VAL A 120 -5.26 -3.88 -10.43
C VAL A 120 -6.75 -4.22 -10.57
N GLU A 121 -7.50 -4.32 -9.48
CA GLU A 121 -8.96 -4.52 -9.50
C GLU A 121 -9.67 -3.45 -10.33
N ILE A 122 -9.30 -2.19 -10.09
CA ILE A 122 -9.87 -1.05 -10.83
C ILE A 122 -9.51 -1.13 -12.31
N ALA A 123 -8.26 -1.45 -12.65
CA ALA A 123 -7.81 -1.61 -14.03
C ALA A 123 -8.57 -2.73 -14.77
N ILE A 124 -8.77 -3.87 -14.13
CA ILE A 124 -9.55 -5.00 -14.66
C ILE A 124 -11.00 -4.54 -14.95
N LYS A 125 -11.64 -3.90 -13.97
CA LYS A 125 -13.02 -3.40 -14.12
C LYS A 125 -13.13 -2.34 -15.22
N MET A 126 -12.21 -1.39 -15.28
CA MET A 126 -12.18 -0.35 -16.33
C MET A 126 -11.98 -0.97 -17.71
N ALA A 127 -11.03 -1.90 -17.88
CA ALA A 127 -10.77 -2.57 -19.15
C ALA A 127 -11.99 -3.36 -19.62
N TYR A 128 -12.66 -4.10 -18.73
CA TYR A 128 -13.87 -4.82 -19.06
C TYR A 128 -15.02 -3.88 -19.45
N GLN A 129 -15.29 -2.86 -18.64
CA GLN A 129 -16.39 -1.93 -18.84
C GLN A 129 -16.20 -1.08 -20.09
N TYR A 130 -14.97 -0.68 -20.42
CA TYR A 130 -14.64 0.08 -21.61
C TYR A 130 -15.21 -0.55 -22.88
N TRP A 131 -14.96 -1.84 -23.10
CA TRP A 131 -15.45 -2.54 -24.28
C TRP A 131 -16.97 -2.69 -24.31
N LYS A 132 -17.61 -2.84 -23.15
CA LYS A 132 -19.07 -2.88 -23.04
C LYS A 132 -19.71 -1.53 -23.35
N ASN A 133 -19.06 -0.43 -22.94
CA ASN A 133 -19.55 0.92 -23.20
C ASN A 133 -19.39 1.34 -24.67
N ILE A 134 -18.37 0.85 -25.38
CA ILE A 134 -18.21 1.14 -26.84
C ILE A 134 -19.32 0.46 -27.64
N ASP A 135 -19.45 -0.85 -27.52
CA ASP A 135 -20.49 -1.64 -28.17
C ASP A 135 -20.60 -3.01 -27.51
N ALA A 136 -21.60 -3.17 -26.66
CA ALA A 136 -21.79 -4.40 -25.86
C ALA A 136 -22.06 -5.63 -26.74
N LYS A 137 -22.72 -5.46 -27.91
CA LYS A 137 -23.02 -6.58 -28.83
C LYS A 137 -21.76 -7.01 -29.58
N ARG A 138 -21.07 -6.05 -30.21
CA ARG A 138 -19.84 -6.28 -30.98
C ARG A 138 -18.73 -6.90 -30.12
N TYR A 139 -18.57 -6.43 -28.88
CA TYR A 139 -17.51 -6.87 -27.97
C TYR A 139 -18.00 -7.84 -26.87
N ALA A 140 -19.13 -8.53 -27.09
CA ALA A 140 -19.69 -9.48 -26.13
C ALA A 140 -18.70 -10.56 -25.68
N LYS A 141 -17.82 -11.02 -26.59
CA LYS A 141 -16.80 -12.05 -26.33
C LYS A 141 -15.49 -11.50 -25.77
N LYS A 142 -15.31 -10.17 -25.62
CA LYS A 142 -14.13 -9.57 -24.98
C LYS A 142 -14.27 -9.60 -23.46
N ASN A 143 -14.03 -10.77 -22.89
CA ASN A 143 -14.16 -11.06 -21.45
C ASN A 143 -13.00 -11.92 -20.90
N LYS A 144 -11.91 -12.03 -21.68
CA LYS A 144 -10.71 -12.76 -21.26
C LYS A 144 -9.57 -11.79 -21.01
N PHE A 145 -8.75 -12.10 -20.03
CA PHE A 145 -7.53 -11.37 -19.68
C PHE A 145 -6.33 -12.26 -20.02
N LEU A 146 -5.28 -11.65 -20.56
CA LEU A 146 -3.98 -12.28 -20.75
C LEU A 146 -3.05 -11.80 -19.62
N THR A 147 -2.40 -12.73 -18.97
CA THR A 147 -1.43 -12.45 -17.91
C THR A 147 -0.16 -13.27 -18.10
N LEU A 148 0.92 -12.86 -17.45
CA LEU A 148 2.16 -13.62 -17.42
C LEU A 148 2.08 -14.72 -16.35
N HIS A 149 2.55 -15.91 -16.69
CA HIS A 149 2.59 -17.02 -15.73
C HIS A 149 3.50 -16.68 -14.53
N HIS A 150 3.04 -16.95 -13.32
CA HIS A 150 3.66 -16.53 -12.06
C HIS A 150 3.77 -15.00 -11.86
N GLY A 151 2.94 -14.20 -12.52
CA GLY A 151 2.82 -12.77 -12.24
C GLY A 151 2.18 -12.54 -10.86
N TYR A 152 2.71 -11.60 -10.07
CA TYR A 152 2.07 -11.17 -8.83
C TYR A 152 1.42 -9.80 -9.04
N HIS A 153 0.12 -9.73 -8.78
CA HIS A 153 -0.68 -8.52 -9.00
C HIS A 153 -1.43 -8.05 -7.73
N GLY A 154 -1.21 -8.73 -6.61
CA GLY A 154 -1.84 -8.46 -5.32
C GLY A 154 -2.71 -9.61 -4.83
N ASP A 155 -3.30 -9.45 -3.63
CA ASP A 155 -3.96 -10.52 -2.88
C ASP A 155 -5.49 -10.40 -2.85
N THR A 156 -6.09 -9.43 -3.55
CA THR A 156 -7.54 -9.38 -3.74
C THR A 156 -7.97 -10.43 -4.78
N ILE A 157 -9.24 -10.84 -4.74
CA ILE A 157 -9.75 -11.92 -5.61
C ILE A 157 -9.48 -11.66 -7.09
N GLY A 158 -9.73 -10.45 -7.59
CA GLY A 158 -9.47 -10.12 -8.99
C GLY A 158 -7.98 -10.07 -9.32
N SER A 159 -7.16 -9.51 -8.42
CA SER A 159 -5.70 -9.45 -8.62
C SER A 159 -5.07 -10.84 -8.66
N VAL A 160 -5.44 -11.73 -7.72
CA VAL A 160 -4.98 -13.14 -7.70
C VAL A 160 -5.45 -13.90 -8.93
N SER A 161 -6.64 -13.58 -9.45
CA SER A 161 -7.22 -14.28 -10.62
C SER A 161 -6.48 -13.99 -11.93
N VAL A 162 -5.62 -12.98 -11.97
CA VAL A 162 -4.80 -12.59 -13.14
C VAL A 162 -3.29 -12.76 -12.89
N GLY A 163 -2.89 -13.46 -11.80
CA GLY A 163 -1.51 -13.75 -11.43
C GLY A 163 -1.11 -15.22 -11.54
#